data_b2753b2d2b109efc98f00e013e828e28
#
_entry.id   b2753b2d2b109efc98f00e013e828e28
#
_cell.length_a   1.000
_cell.length_b   1.000
_cell.length_c   1.000
_cell.angle_alpha   90.00
_cell.angle_beta   90.00
_cell.angle_gamma   90.00
#
_symmetry.space_group_name_H-M   'P 1'
#
loop_
_entity.id
_entity.type
_entity.pdbx_description
1 polymer ?
#
loop_
_entity_poly.entity_id
_entity_poly.type
_entity_poly.pdbx_seq_one_letter_code
_entity_poly.pdbx_strand_id
1 'polypeptide(L)'
;KEKRLFAKHKKKRPKTMSKFINPFTDYGFKLIFGREVSKDLLIEFLNDLLEGERVITDLQFLNNEQLPLYPEGRGIIYDVYCTTDTGEKIIVEMQNCMQSNFKERSIYYLSRAIVNQGRVGNEWKFEIKAVYAVFLMNFIIDKNIKLRTDVILSDRETGELFSDKFREIFIALPLFNKNEEECETNFERWIYILNNMETLKRMPFKARKAVFEKLEDIADVASMSPEDRERYDNSVKVYRDYLVTMDAAEQK
;
A
#
# COMPACT_ATOMS: atom_id res chain seq x y z
N LYS A 1 23.12 17.78 -6.09
CA LYS A 1 21.93 18.00 -5.19
C LYS A 1 21.02 16.78 -5.09
N GLU A 2 20.95 15.92 -6.13
CA GLU A 2 20.11 14.70 -6.14
C GLU A 2 20.55 13.65 -5.13
N LYS A 3 21.85 13.47 -4.89
CA LYS A 3 22.38 12.50 -3.90
C LYS A 3 21.98 12.78 -2.44
N ARG A 4 21.49 13.99 -2.11
CA ARG A 4 21.06 14.34 -0.74
C ARG A 4 19.61 13.96 -0.41
N LEU A 5 18.72 13.74 -1.38
CA LEU A 5 17.34 13.33 -1.15
C LEU A 5 17.25 11.85 -0.71
N PHE A 6 18.09 10.99 -1.27
CA PHE A 6 18.14 9.56 -0.90
C PHE A 6 18.80 9.29 0.47
N ALA A 7 19.64 10.20 0.97
CA ALA A 7 20.43 9.98 2.18
C ALA A 7 19.68 10.20 3.51
N LYS A 8 18.47 10.74 3.51
CA LYS A 8 17.73 11.09 4.75
C LYS A 8 17.07 9.89 5.45
N HIS A 9 16.96 8.73 4.82
CA HIS A 9 16.26 7.57 5.39
C HIS A 9 17.16 6.49 6.00
N LYS A 10 18.44 6.78 6.27
CA LYS A 10 19.26 5.92 7.15
C LYS A 10 18.79 6.07 8.61
N LYS A 11 17.55 5.58 8.92
CA LYS A 11 17.15 5.38 10.31
C LYS A 11 18.13 4.41 10.95
N LYS A 12 18.82 4.83 12.03
CA LYS A 12 19.68 3.94 12.83
C LYS A 12 18.88 2.71 13.22
N ARG A 13 19.38 1.52 12.85
CA ARG A 13 18.76 0.24 13.20
C ARG A 13 18.59 0.17 14.71
N PRO A 14 17.39 -0.10 15.23
CA PRO A 14 17.22 -0.29 16.66
C PRO A 14 18.06 -1.49 17.14
N LYS A 15 18.87 -1.32 18.19
CA LYS A 15 19.63 -2.40 18.84
C LYS A 15 18.76 -3.28 19.73
N THR A 16 17.54 -2.86 20.02
CA THR A 16 16.52 -3.58 20.82
C THR A 16 15.44 -4.12 19.90
N MET A 17 14.82 -5.24 20.30
CA MET A 17 13.64 -5.76 19.59
C MET A 17 12.56 -4.69 19.52
N SER A 18 12.04 -4.45 18.32
CA SER A 18 10.95 -3.50 18.11
C SER A 18 9.70 -3.98 18.83
N LYS A 19 8.94 -3.07 19.45
CA LYS A 19 7.63 -3.39 20.04
C LYS A 19 6.64 -3.78 18.94
N PHE A 20 6.62 -3.00 17.86
CA PHE A 20 5.70 -3.19 16.75
C PHE A 20 6.39 -3.76 15.52
N ILE A 21 5.58 -4.38 14.68
CA ILE A 21 6.01 -4.95 13.40
C ILE A 21 6.57 -3.85 12.47
N ASN A 22 7.37 -4.30 11.51
CA ASN A 22 7.77 -3.46 10.38
C ASN A 22 6.75 -3.63 9.23
N PRO A 23 5.96 -2.59 8.90
CA PRO A 23 4.94 -2.65 7.85
C PRO A 23 5.53 -2.72 6.44
N PHE A 24 6.83 -2.51 6.27
CA PHE A 24 7.51 -2.64 4.98
C PHE A 24 7.89 -4.08 4.63
N THR A 25 7.68 -5.03 5.53
CA THR A 25 7.81 -6.46 5.24
C THR A 25 6.52 -6.98 4.61
N ASP A 26 6.62 -7.97 3.71
CA ASP A 26 5.44 -8.59 3.09
C ASP A 26 4.44 -9.10 4.14
N TYR A 27 4.95 -9.81 5.14
CA TYR A 27 4.11 -10.33 6.23
C TYR A 27 3.50 -9.21 7.08
N GLY A 28 4.30 -8.20 7.47
CA GLY A 28 3.83 -7.08 8.29
C GLY A 28 2.75 -6.26 7.59
N PHE A 29 2.90 -6.01 6.30
CA PHE A 29 1.90 -5.31 5.50
C PHE A 29 0.58 -6.10 5.41
N LYS A 30 0.67 -7.40 5.09
CA LYS A 30 -0.50 -8.28 5.00
C LYS A 30 -1.18 -8.50 6.34
N LEU A 31 -0.45 -8.46 7.45
CA LEU A 31 -1.02 -8.54 8.80
C LEU A 31 -1.90 -7.32 9.10
N ILE A 32 -1.49 -6.12 8.67
CA ILE A 32 -2.26 -4.89 8.89
C ILE A 32 -3.44 -4.77 7.93
N PHE A 33 -3.25 -5.07 6.64
CA PHE A 33 -4.21 -4.73 5.59
C PHE A 33 -4.77 -5.90 4.80
N GLY A 34 -4.26 -7.11 4.97
CA GLY A 34 -4.57 -8.25 4.11
C GLY A 34 -5.30 -9.41 4.78
N ARG A 35 -5.80 -9.27 6.01
CA ARG A 35 -6.47 -10.35 6.75
C ARG A 35 -7.88 -9.97 7.19
N GLU A 36 -8.79 -10.94 7.29
CA GLU A 36 -10.16 -10.72 7.78
C GLU A 36 -10.19 -10.08 9.19
N VAL A 37 -9.27 -10.47 10.07
CA VAL A 37 -9.17 -9.91 11.43
C VAL A 37 -8.81 -8.42 11.44
N SER A 38 -8.14 -7.93 10.39
CA SER A 38 -7.71 -6.53 10.24
C SER A 38 -8.45 -5.79 9.10
N LYS A 39 -9.54 -6.36 8.60
CA LYS A 39 -10.33 -5.77 7.51
C LYS A 39 -10.77 -4.34 7.77
N ASP A 40 -11.19 -4.04 8.98
CA ASP A 40 -11.57 -2.70 9.42
C ASP A 40 -10.41 -1.69 9.39
N LEU A 41 -9.17 -2.13 9.64
CA LEU A 41 -8.00 -1.25 9.46
C LEU A 41 -7.85 -0.81 8.00
N LEU A 42 -8.08 -1.74 7.06
CA LEU A 42 -8.05 -1.42 5.63
C LEU A 42 -9.19 -0.48 5.24
N ILE A 43 -10.41 -0.75 5.70
CA ILE A 43 -11.59 0.11 5.44
C ILE A 43 -11.33 1.53 5.94
N GLU A 44 -10.86 1.68 7.17
CA GLU A 44 -10.57 2.97 7.77
C GLU A 44 -9.44 3.72 7.06
N PHE A 45 -8.37 3.01 6.70
CA PHE A 45 -7.28 3.60 5.91
C PHE A 45 -7.78 4.11 4.55
N LEU A 46 -8.56 3.31 3.85
CA LEU A 46 -9.10 3.68 2.54
C LEU A 46 -10.10 4.84 2.64
N ASN A 47 -10.95 4.86 3.67
CA ASN A 47 -11.87 5.98 3.91
C ASN A 47 -11.14 7.28 4.25
N ASP A 48 -10.07 7.20 5.05
CA ASP A 48 -9.24 8.38 5.34
C ASP A 48 -8.42 8.84 4.11
N LEU A 49 -8.02 7.91 3.24
CA LEU A 49 -7.36 8.21 1.97
C LEU A 49 -8.31 8.87 0.97
N LEU A 50 -9.57 8.41 0.91
CA LEU A 50 -10.59 8.86 -0.04
C LEU A 50 -11.60 9.83 0.60
N GLU A 51 -11.21 10.49 1.70
CA GLU A 51 -12.07 11.40 2.45
C GLU A 51 -12.72 12.47 1.54
N GLY A 52 -14.04 12.61 1.66
CA GLY A 52 -14.83 13.53 0.85
C GLY A 52 -15.18 13.03 -0.56
N GLU A 53 -14.64 11.90 -0.99
CA GLU A 53 -14.86 11.35 -2.32
C GLU A 53 -15.70 10.08 -2.30
N ARG A 54 -15.47 9.21 -1.33
CA ARG A 54 -16.12 7.91 -1.21
C ARG A 54 -16.15 7.41 0.24
N VAL A 55 -17.19 6.66 0.58
CA VAL A 55 -17.28 5.93 1.84
C VAL A 55 -17.43 4.45 1.54
N ILE A 56 -16.51 3.65 2.06
CA ILE A 56 -16.50 2.19 1.98
C ILE A 56 -17.07 1.68 3.31
N THR A 57 -18.16 0.93 3.26
CA THR A 57 -18.82 0.39 4.45
C THR A 57 -18.45 -1.05 4.72
N ASP A 58 -18.13 -1.81 3.68
CA ASP A 58 -17.61 -3.17 3.77
C ASP A 58 -16.73 -3.51 2.56
N LEU A 59 -15.91 -4.53 2.70
CA LEU A 59 -15.13 -5.11 1.61
C LEU A 59 -15.00 -6.62 1.76
N GLN A 60 -14.69 -7.30 0.65
CA GLN A 60 -14.37 -8.72 0.60
C GLN A 60 -13.01 -8.90 -0.04
N PHE A 61 -12.12 -9.64 0.62
CA PHE A 61 -10.84 -10.02 0.01
C PHE A 61 -11.07 -10.98 -1.16
N LEU A 62 -10.32 -10.77 -2.22
CA LEU A 62 -10.32 -11.59 -3.42
C LEU A 62 -9.01 -12.39 -3.50
N ASN A 63 -8.96 -13.36 -4.43
CA ASN A 63 -7.72 -14.07 -4.67
C ASN A 63 -6.65 -13.10 -5.19
N ASN A 64 -5.57 -12.98 -4.46
CA ASN A 64 -4.44 -12.11 -4.80
C ASN A 64 -3.66 -12.64 -6.03
N GLU A 65 -3.64 -13.95 -6.22
CA GLU A 65 -2.97 -14.57 -7.37
C GLU A 65 -3.88 -14.51 -8.60
N GLN A 66 -3.41 -13.82 -9.63
CA GLN A 66 -4.06 -13.71 -10.92
C GLN A 66 -3.28 -14.55 -11.93
N LEU A 67 -3.88 -15.66 -12.35
CA LEU A 67 -3.29 -16.55 -13.34
C LEU A 67 -3.05 -15.82 -14.68
N PRO A 68 -2.07 -16.26 -15.48
CA PRO A 68 -1.86 -15.71 -16.82
C PRO A 68 -3.14 -15.75 -17.68
N LEU A 69 -3.32 -14.78 -18.57
CA LEU A 69 -4.43 -14.75 -19.54
C LEU A 69 -4.28 -15.83 -20.64
N TYR A 70 -3.05 -16.27 -20.86
CA TYR A 70 -2.68 -17.31 -21.85
C TYR A 70 -1.52 -18.14 -21.28
N PRO A 71 -1.32 -19.39 -21.74
CA PRO A 71 -0.42 -20.35 -21.09
C PRO A 71 1.01 -19.87 -20.84
N GLU A 72 1.56 -19.04 -21.73
CA GLU A 72 2.93 -18.51 -21.62
C GLU A 72 2.97 -17.10 -21.02
N GLY A 73 1.82 -16.58 -20.59
CA GLY A 73 1.69 -15.24 -20.03
C GLY A 73 2.24 -15.14 -18.62
N ARG A 74 2.45 -13.89 -18.16
CA ARG A 74 2.88 -13.63 -16.80
C ARG A 74 1.67 -13.50 -15.87
N GLY A 75 1.68 -14.26 -14.78
CA GLY A 75 0.76 -14.06 -13.65
C GLY A 75 1.10 -12.81 -12.85
N ILE A 76 0.16 -12.37 -12.04
CA ILE A 76 0.30 -11.25 -11.10
C ILE A 76 -0.07 -11.75 -9.72
N ILE A 77 0.67 -11.30 -8.70
CA ILE A 77 0.29 -11.47 -7.30
C ILE A 77 0.18 -10.07 -6.70
N TYR A 78 -1.03 -9.73 -6.25
CA TYR A 78 -1.27 -8.50 -5.50
C TYR A 78 -0.93 -8.69 -4.02
N ASP A 79 -0.47 -7.64 -3.34
CA ASP A 79 -0.30 -7.70 -1.89
C ASP A 79 -1.67 -7.77 -1.20
N VAL A 80 -2.58 -6.87 -1.55
CA VAL A 80 -3.99 -6.87 -1.13
C VAL A 80 -4.89 -6.62 -2.33
N TYR A 81 -5.90 -7.47 -2.50
CA TYR A 81 -6.92 -7.32 -3.54
C TYR A 81 -8.30 -7.55 -2.96
N CYS A 82 -9.20 -6.60 -3.12
CA CYS A 82 -10.55 -6.68 -2.56
C CYS A 82 -11.60 -6.02 -3.44
N THR A 83 -12.86 -6.29 -3.13
CA THR A 83 -14.03 -5.62 -3.70
C THR A 83 -14.82 -4.93 -2.60
N THR A 84 -15.32 -3.73 -2.87
CA THR A 84 -16.19 -3.00 -1.97
C THR A 84 -17.63 -3.51 -2.01
N ASP A 85 -18.45 -3.07 -1.09
CA ASP A 85 -19.91 -3.30 -1.06
C ASP A 85 -20.63 -2.81 -2.32
N THR A 86 -20.12 -1.78 -2.99
CA THR A 86 -20.63 -1.23 -4.25
C THR A 86 -19.99 -1.86 -5.50
N GLY A 87 -19.04 -2.77 -5.30
CA GLY A 87 -18.45 -3.64 -6.33
C GLY A 87 -17.17 -3.13 -6.98
N GLU A 88 -16.65 -1.96 -6.59
CA GLU A 88 -15.35 -1.49 -7.06
C GLU A 88 -14.23 -2.43 -6.61
N LYS A 89 -13.17 -2.49 -7.40
CA LYS A 89 -11.98 -3.28 -7.09
C LYS A 89 -10.90 -2.37 -6.51
N ILE A 90 -10.28 -2.83 -5.44
CA ILE A 90 -9.19 -2.10 -4.80
C ILE A 90 -7.97 -3.01 -4.72
N ILE A 91 -6.85 -2.51 -5.20
CA ILE A 91 -5.52 -3.10 -5.09
C ILE A 91 -4.74 -2.19 -4.13
N VAL A 92 -4.07 -2.76 -3.14
CA VAL A 92 -3.14 -2.02 -2.28
C VAL A 92 -1.81 -2.74 -2.26
N GLU A 93 -0.74 -2.03 -2.61
CA GLU A 93 0.61 -2.54 -2.80
C GLU A 93 1.60 -1.79 -1.90
N MET A 94 2.50 -2.52 -1.24
CA MET A 94 3.66 -1.96 -0.56
C MET A 94 4.91 -2.17 -1.41
N GLN A 95 5.48 -1.08 -1.91
CA GLN A 95 6.62 -1.11 -2.80
C GLN A 95 7.88 -0.53 -2.12
N ASN A 96 8.86 -1.38 -1.88
CA ASN A 96 10.08 -1.00 -1.15
C ASN A 96 11.21 -0.50 -2.02
N CYS A 97 11.18 -0.82 -3.32
CA CYS A 97 12.22 -0.41 -4.27
C CYS A 97 11.65 0.07 -5.58
N MET A 98 12.35 1.02 -6.15
CA MET A 98 12.10 1.47 -7.51
C MET A 98 12.56 0.39 -8.50
N GLN A 99 11.65 -0.03 -9.37
CA GLN A 99 11.95 -0.87 -10.52
C GLN A 99 11.94 0.00 -11.79
N SER A 100 12.76 -0.33 -12.77
CA SER A 100 12.93 0.47 -14.00
C SER A 100 11.61 0.76 -14.73
N ASN A 101 10.65 -0.16 -14.69
CA ASN A 101 9.36 -0.05 -15.37
C ASN A 101 8.20 -0.02 -14.37
N PHE A 102 8.37 0.72 -13.27
CA PHE A 102 7.37 0.73 -12.20
C PHE A 102 6.02 1.31 -12.65
N LYS A 103 6.03 2.41 -13.42
CA LYS A 103 4.80 3.04 -13.94
C LYS A 103 4.04 2.10 -14.89
N GLU A 104 4.76 1.45 -15.80
CA GLU A 104 4.18 0.50 -16.74
C GLU A 104 3.62 -0.73 -16.01
N ARG A 105 4.32 -1.17 -14.97
CA ARG A 105 3.86 -2.27 -14.12
C ARG A 105 2.58 -1.91 -13.37
N SER A 106 2.48 -0.70 -12.82
CA SER A 106 1.27 -0.25 -12.11
C SER A 106 0.06 -0.22 -13.03
N ILE A 107 0.21 0.36 -14.24
CA ILE A 107 -0.81 0.36 -15.29
C ILE A 107 -1.22 -1.08 -15.66
N TYR A 108 -0.25 -1.99 -15.84
CA TYR A 108 -0.54 -3.39 -16.17
C TYR A 108 -1.33 -4.09 -15.06
N TYR A 109 -0.98 -3.86 -13.79
CA TYR A 109 -1.68 -4.41 -12.63
C TYR A 109 -3.13 -3.95 -12.56
N LEU A 110 -3.37 -2.65 -12.67
CA LEU A 110 -4.72 -2.10 -12.65
C LEU A 110 -5.53 -2.57 -13.87
N SER A 111 -4.95 -2.52 -15.07
CA SER A 111 -5.62 -2.97 -16.31
C SER A 111 -6.03 -4.43 -16.23
N ARG A 112 -5.25 -5.28 -15.57
CA ARG A 112 -5.56 -6.67 -15.33
C ARG A 112 -6.84 -6.84 -14.51
N ALA A 113 -7.00 -6.05 -13.44
CA ALA A 113 -8.22 -6.06 -12.63
C ALA A 113 -9.45 -5.55 -13.40
N ILE A 114 -9.27 -4.67 -14.39
CA ILE A 114 -10.33 -4.26 -15.31
C ILE A 114 -10.72 -5.41 -16.24
N VAL A 115 -9.73 -6.00 -16.91
CA VAL A 115 -9.96 -7.10 -17.89
C VAL A 115 -10.62 -8.32 -17.23
N ASN A 116 -10.24 -8.63 -15.99
CA ASN A 116 -10.81 -9.76 -15.24
C ASN A 116 -12.30 -9.57 -14.87
N GLN A 117 -12.89 -8.40 -15.09
CA GLN A 117 -14.33 -8.18 -14.94
C GLN A 117 -15.13 -8.61 -16.19
N GLY A 118 -14.43 -8.88 -17.30
CA GLY A 118 -15.05 -9.33 -18.53
C GLY A 118 -15.86 -10.64 -18.34
N ARG A 119 -17.03 -10.71 -18.96
CA ARG A 119 -17.91 -11.88 -18.93
C ARG A 119 -18.06 -12.47 -20.32
N VAL A 120 -18.22 -13.78 -20.39
CA VAL A 120 -18.51 -14.48 -21.63
C VAL A 120 -19.99 -14.30 -22.00
N GLY A 121 -20.27 -14.01 -23.27
CA GLY A 121 -21.61 -13.93 -23.84
C GLY A 121 -21.93 -12.55 -24.45
N ASN A 122 -22.84 -12.57 -25.40
CA ASN A 122 -23.23 -11.34 -26.15
C ASN A 122 -24.13 -10.39 -25.35
N GLU A 123 -24.62 -10.83 -24.20
CA GLU A 123 -25.48 -10.00 -23.34
C GLU A 123 -24.68 -9.04 -22.44
N TRP A 124 -23.38 -9.28 -22.27
CA TRP A 124 -22.53 -8.39 -21.48
C TRP A 124 -22.27 -7.07 -22.23
N LYS A 125 -22.69 -5.95 -21.64
CA LYS A 125 -22.63 -4.62 -22.24
C LYS A 125 -21.41 -3.81 -21.77
N PHE A 126 -20.29 -4.46 -21.44
CA PHE A 126 -19.06 -3.81 -20.94
C PHE A 126 -19.26 -3.01 -19.64
N GLU A 127 -20.20 -3.43 -18.80
CA GLU A 127 -20.40 -2.85 -17.48
C GLU A 127 -19.27 -3.25 -16.55
N ILE A 128 -18.29 -2.37 -16.41
CA ILE A 128 -17.16 -2.53 -15.48
C ILE A 128 -17.31 -1.62 -14.27
N LYS A 129 -16.89 -2.10 -13.13
CA LYS A 129 -16.73 -1.30 -11.90
C LYS A 129 -15.38 -0.61 -11.89
N ALA A 130 -15.27 0.51 -11.19
CA ALA A 130 -14.00 1.21 -11.03
C ALA A 130 -12.94 0.32 -10.37
N VAL A 131 -11.69 0.55 -10.74
CA VAL A 131 -10.52 -0.07 -10.10
C VAL A 131 -9.65 1.04 -9.54
N TYR A 132 -9.36 0.94 -8.25
CA TYR A 132 -8.41 1.79 -7.53
C TYR A 132 -7.16 0.98 -7.22
N ALA A 133 -5.99 1.47 -7.63
CA ALA A 133 -4.72 0.87 -7.26
C ALA A 133 -3.92 1.85 -6.40
N VAL A 134 -3.71 1.49 -5.15
CA VAL A 134 -3.00 2.30 -4.15
C VAL A 134 -1.60 1.73 -3.98
N PHE A 135 -0.57 2.52 -4.28
CA PHE A 135 0.83 2.15 -4.16
C PHE A 135 1.50 2.94 -3.03
N LEU A 136 1.78 2.27 -1.93
CA LEU A 136 2.58 2.80 -0.82
C LEU A 136 4.05 2.59 -1.17
N MET A 137 4.76 3.66 -1.53
CA MET A 137 6.13 3.58 -2.04
C MET A 137 7.14 4.06 -1.01
N ASN A 138 8.12 3.23 -0.70
CA ASN A 138 9.28 3.59 0.12
C ASN A 138 10.42 4.21 -0.72
N PHE A 139 10.08 4.83 -1.85
CA PHE A 139 10.99 5.51 -2.76
C PHE A 139 10.28 6.64 -3.51
N ILE A 140 11.04 7.46 -4.22
CA ILE A 140 10.55 8.57 -5.05
C ILE A 140 10.70 8.15 -6.51
N ILE A 141 9.59 8.11 -7.26
CA ILE A 141 9.58 7.69 -8.68
C ILE A 141 10.33 8.71 -9.54
N ASP A 142 10.01 9.99 -9.39
CA ASP A 142 10.62 11.09 -10.11
C ASP A 142 10.47 12.42 -9.34
N LYS A 143 11.05 13.49 -9.87
CA LYS A 143 11.06 14.82 -9.22
C LYS A 143 9.69 15.50 -9.11
N ASN A 144 8.70 15.06 -9.87
CA ASN A 144 7.38 15.70 -9.92
C ASN A 144 6.37 15.01 -8.99
N ILE A 145 6.71 13.83 -8.44
CA ILE A 145 5.84 13.11 -7.52
C ILE A 145 5.62 13.91 -6.24
N LYS A 146 4.38 13.90 -5.76
CA LYS A 146 3.99 14.49 -4.47
C LYS A 146 3.85 13.39 -3.42
N LEU A 147 3.62 13.77 -2.15
CA LEU A 147 3.28 12.80 -1.10
C LEU A 147 2.11 11.91 -1.56
N ARG A 148 1.06 12.51 -2.10
CA ARG A 148 -0.03 11.82 -2.79
C ARG A 148 -0.11 12.34 -4.23
N THR A 149 -0.11 11.43 -5.19
CA THR A 149 -0.31 11.72 -6.62
C THR A 149 -1.38 10.79 -7.15
N ASP A 150 -2.44 11.36 -7.68
CA ASP A 150 -3.54 10.65 -8.31
C ASP A 150 -3.39 10.68 -9.83
N VAL A 151 -3.49 9.53 -10.47
CA VAL A 151 -3.49 9.35 -11.93
C VAL A 151 -4.87 8.86 -12.35
N ILE A 152 -5.47 9.56 -13.28
CA ILE A 152 -6.84 9.34 -13.77
C ILE A 152 -6.87 9.36 -15.30
N LEU A 153 -7.96 8.86 -15.89
CA LEU A 153 -8.25 9.04 -17.31
C LEU A 153 -8.96 10.36 -17.53
N SER A 154 -8.32 11.28 -18.23
CA SER A 154 -8.87 12.60 -18.55
C SER A 154 -8.67 12.95 -20.02
N ASP A 155 -9.52 13.86 -20.54
CA ASP A 155 -9.32 14.46 -21.84
C ASP A 155 -8.03 15.29 -21.82
N ARG A 156 -7.20 15.12 -22.85
CA ARG A 156 -5.87 15.75 -22.91
C ARG A 156 -5.93 17.26 -23.06
N GLU A 157 -6.95 17.79 -23.74
CA GLU A 157 -7.05 19.21 -24.05
C GLU A 157 -7.76 19.98 -22.94
N THR A 158 -8.87 19.42 -22.42
CA THR A 158 -9.70 20.07 -21.40
C THR A 158 -9.30 19.75 -19.98
N GLY A 159 -8.65 18.60 -19.75
CA GLY A 159 -8.38 18.05 -18.43
C GLY A 159 -9.60 17.43 -17.74
N GLU A 160 -10.76 17.44 -18.38
CA GLU A 160 -11.98 16.87 -17.84
C GLU A 160 -11.87 15.36 -17.66
N LEU A 161 -12.47 14.82 -16.58
CA LEU A 161 -12.50 13.39 -16.31
C LEU A 161 -13.25 12.66 -17.44
N PHE A 162 -12.53 11.82 -18.19
CA PHE A 162 -13.13 10.98 -19.23
C PHE A 162 -13.85 9.77 -18.64
N SER A 163 -13.25 9.13 -17.61
CA SER A 163 -13.83 7.94 -16.97
C SER A 163 -13.31 7.80 -15.54
N ASP A 164 -14.21 7.45 -14.62
CA ASP A 164 -13.93 7.13 -13.21
C ASP A 164 -13.51 5.66 -12.99
N LYS A 165 -13.38 4.86 -14.06
CA LYS A 165 -13.12 3.42 -13.96
C LYS A 165 -11.65 3.06 -13.71
N PHE A 166 -10.75 4.01 -13.87
CA PHE A 166 -9.31 3.84 -13.72
C PHE A 166 -8.77 4.91 -12.76
N ARG A 167 -8.15 4.50 -11.66
CA ARG A 167 -7.46 5.42 -10.76
C ARG A 167 -6.26 4.76 -10.08
N GLU A 168 -5.09 5.33 -10.25
CA GLU A 168 -3.89 4.99 -9.50
C GLU A 168 -3.60 6.08 -8.47
N ILE A 169 -3.29 5.69 -7.25
CA ILE A 169 -2.94 6.57 -6.14
C ILE A 169 -1.55 6.20 -5.66
N PHE A 170 -0.58 7.05 -5.95
CA PHE A 170 0.80 6.87 -5.53
C PHE A 170 1.06 7.68 -4.26
N ILE A 171 1.53 7.00 -3.21
CA ILE A 171 1.88 7.60 -1.92
C ILE A 171 3.39 7.46 -1.71
N ALA A 172 4.13 8.54 -1.92
CA ALA A 172 5.59 8.59 -1.79
C ALA A 172 5.97 8.84 -0.32
N LEU A 173 6.03 7.78 0.48
CA LEU A 173 6.30 7.82 1.91
C LEU A 173 7.55 8.63 2.31
N PRO A 174 8.68 8.64 1.52
CA PRO A 174 9.84 9.46 1.83
C PRO A 174 9.61 10.97 1.80
N LEU A 175 8.53 11.43 1.17
CA LEU A 175 8.16 12.85 1.13
C LEU A 175 7.39 13.31 2.36
N PHE A 176 6.95 12.39 3.22
CA PHE A 176 6.29 12.73 4.47
C PHE A 176 7.32 13.08 5.55
N ASN A 177 7.26 14.30 6.06
CA ASN A 177 8.25 14.86 7.00
C ASN A 177 7.64 15.46 8.27
N LYS A 178 6.32 15.28 8.48
CA LYS A 178 5.62 15.75 9.69
C LYS A 178 5.96 14.86 10.90
N ASN A 179 6.05 15.46 12.06
CA ASN A 179 6.10 14.76 13.34
C ASN A 179 4.68 14.44 13.86
N GLU A 180 4.57 13.80 15.05
CA GLU A 180 3.29 13.36 15.61
C GLU A 180 2.32 14.53 15.83
N GLU A 181 2.81 15.66 16.35
CA GLU A 181 2.00 16.82 16.68
C GLU A 181 1.54 17.61 15.45
N GLU A 182 2.26 17.49 14.34
CA GLU A 182 1.97 18.18 13.07
C GLU A 182 0.96 17.43 12.20
N CYS A 183 0.57 16.19 12.57
CA CYS A 183 -0.42 15.41 11.84
C CYS A 183 -1.85 15.93 12.09
N GLU A 184 -2.42 16.61 11.13
CA GLU A 184 -3.74 17.22 11.21
C GLU A 184 -4.85 16.26 10.74
N THR A 185 -4.64 15.56 9.61
CA THR A 185 -5.61 14.64 9.02
C THR A 185 -5.41 13.20 9.47
N ASN A 186 -6.43 12.36 9.35
CA ASN A 186 -6.30 10.94 9.64
C ASN A 186 -5.38 10.24 8.64
N PHE A 187 -5.42 10.64 7.36
CA PHE A 187 -4.47 10.16 6.36
C PHE A 187 -3.02 10.43 6.79
N GLU A 188 -2.69 11.62 7.25
CA GLU A 188 -1.35 11.93 7.75
C GLU A 188 -0.95 11.09 8.96
N ARG A 189 -1.90 10.80 9.87
CA ARG A 189 -1.68 9.91 11.02
C ARG A 189 -1.34 8.49 10.58
N TRP A 190 -2.04 7.96 9.58
CA TRP A 190 -1.71 6.67 8.98
C TRP A 190 -0.30 6.65 8.39
N ILE A 191 0.06 7.66 7.60
CA ILE A 191 1.39 7.76 7.00
C ILE A 191 2.48 7.89 8.07
N TYR A 192 2.25 8.69 9.12
CA TYR A 192 3.16 8.80 10.25
C TYR A 192 3.39 7.44 10.92
N ILE A 193 2.32 6.72 11.23
CA ILE A 193 2.40 5.41 11.87
C ILE A 193 3.17 4.42 10.98
N LEU A 194 2.80 4.27 9.72
CA LEU A 194 3.46 3.36 8.79
C LEU A 194 4.96 3.67 8.68
N ASN A 195 5.33 4.93 8.55
CA ASN A 195 6.73 5.34 8.45
C ASN A 195 7.56 5.11 9.71
N ASN A 196 6.93 5.09 10.87
CA ASN A 196 7.65 5.07 12.15
C ASN A 196 7.40 3.81 12.98
N MET A 197 6.48 2.93 12.60
CA MET A 197 5.96 1.82 13.39
C MET A 197 7.07 0.98 14.06
N GLU A 198 8.11 0.59 13.32
CA GLU A 198 9.22 -0.22 13.84
C GLU A 198 9.98 0.46 15.01
N THR A 199 9.93 1.80 15.09
CA THR A 199 10.64 2.59 16.11
C THR A 199 9.75 3.12 17.22
N LEU A 200 8.43 2.99 17.07
CA LEU A 200 7.47 3.46 18.06
C LEU A 200 7.55 2.62 19.34
N LYS A 201 7.45 3.28 20.49
CA LYS A 201 7.34 2.64 21.81
C LYS A 201 5.88 2.53 22.26
N ARG A 202 5.01 3.37 21.74
CA ARG A 202 3.57 3.40 21.95
C ARG A 202 2.87 3.68 20.62
N MET A 203 1.63 3.22 20.47
CA MET A 203 0.81 3.61 19.32
C MET A 203 0.29 5.05 19.54
N PRO A 204 0.63 5.99 18.63
CA PRO A 204 0.11 7.35 18.72
C PRO A 204 -1.36 7.43 18.27
N PHE A 205 -1.99 8.57 18.49
CA PHE A 205 -3.34 8.93 18.01
C PHE A 205 -4.51 8.06 18.50
N LYS A 206 -4.33 7.14 19.46
CA LYS A 206 -5.42 6.29 19.97
C LYS A 206 -6.62 7.11 20.46
N ALA A 207 -6.38 8.19 21.18
CA ALA A 207 -7.42 9.12 21.61
C ALA A 207 -8.12 9.88 20.46
N ARG A 208 -7.58 9.83 19.25
CA ARG A 208 -8.15 10.48 18.07
C ARG A 208 -9.06 9.56 17.25
N LYS A 209 -8.76 8.25 17.22
CA LYS A 209 -9.51 7.27 16.46
C LYS A 209 -9.29 5.86 17.03
N ALA A 210 -10.38 5.17 17.36
CA ALA A 210 -10.36 3.85 17.99
C ALA A 210 -9.62 2.79 17.15
N VAL A 211 -9.59 2.94 15.82
CA VAL A 211 -8.88 2.03 14.92
C VAL A 211 -7.39 1.91 15.26
N PHE A 212 -6.76 2.95 15.84
CA PHE A 212 -5.36 2.89 16.23
C PHE A 212 -5.11 2.07 17.52
N GLU A 213 -6.14 1.84 18.36
CA GLU A 213 -6.04 0.87 19.45
C GLU A 213 -5.97 -0.54 18.89
N LYS A 214 -6.87 -0.88 17.97
CA LYS A 214 -6.85 -2.18 17.30
C LYS A 214 -5.54 -2.41 16.51
N LEU A 215 -5.02 -1.37 15.87
CA LEU A 215 -3.74 -1.43 15.20
C LEU A 215 -2.60 -1.73 16.18
N GLU A 216 -2.63 -1.16 17.41
CA GLU A 216 -1.64 -1.48 18.45
C GLU A 216 -1.64 -2.98 18.77
N ASP A 217 -2.83 -3.56 18.98
CA ASP A 217 -2.97 -4.98 19.35
C ASP A 217 -2.49 -5.92 18.23
N ILE A 218 -2.85 -5.61 16.97
CA ILE A 218 -2.46 -6.39 15.81
C ILE A 218 -0.96 -6.27 15.50
N ALA A 219 -0.40 -5.08 15.69
CA ALA A 219 0.99 -4.79 15.35
C ALA A 219 1.99 -5.17 16.46
N ASP A 220 1.53 -5.53 17.67
CA ASP A 220 2.43 -5.87 18.77
C ASP A 220 3.09 -7.23 18.52
N VAL A 221 4.42 -7.19 18.38
CA VAL A 221 5.24 -8.39 18.13
C VAL A 221 5.17 -9.41 19.26
N ALA A 222 4.94 -8.96 20.49
CA ALA A 222 4.84 -9.83 21.66
C ALA A 222 3.53 -10.63 21.73
N SER A 223 2.48 -10.15 21.06
CA SER A 223 1.17 -10.80 21.00
C SER A 223 1.05 -11.89 19.90
N MET A 224 2.06 -12.02 19.05
CA MET A 224 2.06 -12.99 17.96
C MET A 224 2.07 -14.43 18.45
N SER A 225 1.32 -15.30 17.76
CA SER A 225 1.50 -16.75 17.89
C SER A 225 2.92 -17.17 17.47
N PRO A 226 3.43 -18.31 17.92
CA PRO A 226 4.75 -18.81 17.48
C PRO A 226 4.86 -18.93 15.95
N GLU A 227 3.80 -19.39 15.28
CA GLU A 227 3.74 -19.49 13.82
C GLU A 227 3.81 -18.13 13.13
N ASP A 228 3.01 -17.16 13.58
CA ASP A 228 3.00 -15.82 13.03
C ASP A 228 4.34 -15.12 13.28
N ARG A 229 4.94 -15.37 14.43
CA ARG A 229 6.27 -14.87 14.77
C ARG A 229 7.34 -15.39 13.82
N GLU A 230 7.37 -16.67 13.55
CA GLU A 230 8.32 -17.28 12.62
C GLU A 230 8.17 -16.70 11.21
N ARG A 231 6.93 -16.58 10.72
CA ARG A 231 6.64 -15.96 9.40
C ARG A 231 7.09 -14.51 9.33
N TYR A 232 6.84 -13.75 10.41
CA TYR A 232 7.28 -12.37 10.50
C TYR A 232 8.80 -12.26 10.51
N ASP A 233 9.50 -13.04 11.34
CA ASP A 233 10.97 -13.01 11.44
C ASP A 233 11.63 -13.39 10.09
N ASN A 234 11.07 -14.35 9.36
CA ASN A 234 11.49 -14.69 8.00
C ASN A 234 11.29 -13.51 7.03
N SER A 235 10.14 -12.84 7.07
CA SER A 235 9.84 -11.68 6.23
C SER A 235 10.78 -10.51 6.55
N VAL A 236 11.09 -10.26 7.82
CA VAL A 236 12.08 -9.26 8.26
C VAL A 236 13.46 -9.58 7.72
N LYS A 237 13.87 -10.86 7.74
CA LYS A 237 15.16 -11.29 7.19
C LYS A 237 15.24 -10.98 5.70
N VAL A 238 14.24 -11.39 4.92
CA VAL A 238 14.17 -11.11 3.47
C VAL A 238 14.26 -9.61 3.19
N TYR A 239 13.50 -8.80 3.94
CA TYR A 239 13.52 -7.34 3.79
C TYR A 239 14.91 -6.75 4.10
N ARG A 240 15.58 -7.21 5.15
CA ARG A 240 16.92 -6.75 5.53
C ARG A 240 17.99 -7.15 4.50
N ASP A 241 17.95 -8.38 4.01
CA ASP A 241 18.85 -8.86 2.97
C ASP A 241 18.69 -8.04 1.68
N TYR A 242 17.45 -7.71 1.34
CA TYR A 242 17.14 -6.80 0.25
C TYR A 242 17.78 -5.41 0.44
N LEU A 243 17.63 -4.77 1.62
CA LEU A 243 18.22 -3.45 1.89
C LEU A 243 19.74 -3.46 1.79
N VAL A 244 20.39 -4.53 2.26
CA VAL A 244 21.87 -4.70 2.14
C VAL A 244 22.29 -4.80 0.68
N THR A 245 21.52 -5.52 -0.14
CA THR A 245 21.80 -5.67 -1.57
C THR A 245 21.69 -4.34 -2.31
N MET A 246 20.65 -3.54 -1.98
CA MET A 246 20.46 -2.21 -2.57
C MET A 246 21.56 -1.24 -2.16
N ASP A 247 21.93 -1.18 -0.86
CA ASP A 247 23.04 -0.35 -0.38
C ASP A 247 24.37 -0.69 -1.11
N ALA A 248 24.62 -1.97 -1.38
CA ALA A 248 25.80 -2.43 -2.10
C ALA A 248 25.78 -2.05 -3.60
N ALA A 249 24.58 -1.99 -4.22
CA ALA A 249 24.41 -1.57 -5.62
C ALA A 249 24.59 -0.04 -5.80
N GLU A 250 24.17 0.77 -4.81
CA GLU A 250 24.33 2.23 -4.84
C GLU A 250 25.80 2.69 -4.61
N GLN A 251 26.65 1.84 -4.04
CA GLN A 251 28.06 2.16 -3.77
C GLN A 251 29.00 1.86 -4.96
N LYS A 252 28.49 1.24 -6.01
CA LYS A 252 29.21 0.96 -7.27
C LYS A 252 28.96 2.06 -8.31
#